data_4b96e80bca8bb97f4149747653cc6d84
#
_entry.id   4b96e80bca8bb97f4149747653cc6d84
#
_cell.length_a   1.000
_cell.length_b   1.000
_cell.length_c   1.000
_cell.angle_alpha   90.00
_cell.angle_beta   90.00
_cell.angle_gamma   90.00
#
_symmetry.space_group_name_H-M   'P 1'
#
loop_
_entity.id
_entity.type
_entity.pdbx_description
1 polymer ?
#
loop_
_entity_poly.entity_id
_entity_poly.type
_entity_poly.pdbx_seq_one_letter_code
_entity_poly.pdbx_strand_id
1 'polypeptide(L)'
;MIVAMEEAGWPQERVAMLAKFWGNLQVHELRSSRDPLDQKALIVYQAEQRRLWHLAISSPQGAYNLARINEEILRKTREKVYWDERRMKNYDRDLRVSFLLILSSQNLN
;
A
#
# COMPACT_ATOMS: atom_id res chain seq x y z
N MET A 1 -2.33 -6.64 -17.25
CA MET A 1 -3.38 -6.80 -16.23
C MET A 1 -4.79 -6.52 -16.79
N ILE A 2 -5.03 -5.36 -17.39
CA ILE A 2 -6.37 -4.98 -17.93
C ILE A 2 -6.79 -5.92 -19.06
N VAL A 3 -5.89 -6.21 -20.00
CA VAL A 3 -6.15 -7.13 -21.12
C VAL A 3 -6.48 -8.54 -20.61
N ALA A 4 -5.77 -9.01 -19.59
CA ALA A 4 -6.01 -10.32 -18.97
C ALA A 4 -7.40 -10.39 -18.32
N MET A 5 -7.86 -9.29 -17.71
CA MET A 5 -9.21 -9.21 -17.13
C MET A 5 -10.29 -9.30 -18.19
N GLU A 6 -10.11 -8.64 -19.34
CA GLU A 6 -11.05 -8.72 -20.46
C GLU A 6 -11.09 -10.14 -21.03
N GLU A 7 -9.94 -10.78 -21.19
CA GLU A 7 -9.85 -12.15 -21.68
C GLU A 7 -10.48 -13.14 -20.69
N ALA A 8 -10.41 -12.86 -19.39
CA ALA A 8 -11.04 -13.68 -18.36
C ALA A 8 -12.56 -13.48 -18.26
N GLY A 9 -13.14 -12.61 -19.09
CA GLY A 9 -14.57 -12.37 -19.11
C GLY A 9 -15.08 -11.42 -18.02
N TRP A 10 -14.24 -10.56 -17.49
CA TRP A 10 -14.66 -9.57 -16.51
C TRP A 10 -15.61 -8.55 -17.16
N PRO A 11 -16.65 -8.10 -16.45
CA PRO A 11 -17.54 -7.07 -16.98
C PRO A 11 -16.76 -5.82 -17.36
N GLN A 12 -17.13 -5.25 -18.51
CA GLN A 12 -16.44 -4.08 -19.06
C GLN A 12 -16.42 -2.89 -18.11
N GLU A 13 -17.49 -2.71 -17.35
CA GLU A 13 -17.59 -1.65 -16.34
C GLU A 13 -16.52 -1.79 -15.25
N ARG A 14 -16.26 -3.00 -14.81
CA ARG A 14 -15.22 -3.28 -13.80
C ARG A 14 -13.82 -3.03 -14.36
N VAL A 15 -13.59 -3.46 -15.59
CA VAL A 15 -12.32 -3.22 -16.29
C VAL A 15 -12.09 -1.72 -16.45
N ALA A 16 -13.11 -0.97 -16.87
CA ALA A 16 -13.04 0.48 -17.04
C ALA A 16 -12.76 1.18 -15.70
N MET A 17 -13.41 0.74 -14.63
CA MET A 17 -13.19 1.30 -13.29
C MET A 17 -11.74 1.09 -12.84
N LEU A 18 -11.22 -0.11 -13.02
CA LEU A 18 -9.83 -0.42 -12.65
C LEU A 18 -8.84 0.38 -13.51
N ALA A 19 -9.14 0.54 -14.81
CA ALA A 19 -8.30 1.35 -15.69
C ALA A 19 -8.23 2.81 -15.24
N LYS A 20 -9.36 3.39 -14.87
CA LYS A 20 -9.42 4.76 -14.32
C LYS A 20 -8.67 4.87 -13.00
N PHE A 21 -8.84 3.89 -12.13
CA PHE A 21 -8.14 3.84 -10.86
C PHE A 21 -6.62 3.87 -11.06
N TRP A 22 -6.10 2.98 -11.92
CA TRP A 22 -4.68 2.95 -12.24
C TRP A 22 -4.19 4.26 -12.86
N GLY A 23 -4.98 4.81 -13.79
CA GLY A 23 -4.64 6.09 -14.43
C GLY A 23 -4.56 7.23 -13.42
N ASN A 24 -5.51 7.31 -12.51
CA ASN A 24 -5.53 8.35 -11.49
C ASN A 24 -4.35 8.21 -10.50
N LEU A 25 -3.96 6.98 -10.17
CA LEU A 25 -2.79 6.74 -9.34
C LEU A 25 -1.49 7.15 -10.05
N GLN A 26 -1.40 6.91 -11.37
CA GLN A 26 -0.21 7.27 -12.14
C GLN A 26 0.02 8.77 -12.20
N VAL A 27 -1.04 9.56 -12.19
CA VAL A 27 -0.96 11.03 -12.25
C VAL A 27 -1.05 11.69 -10.88
N HIS A 28 -1.19 10.90 -9.82
CA HIS A 28 -1.25 11.46 -8.46
C HIS A 28 0.11 12.09 -8.10
N GLU A 29 0.07 13.19 -7.36
CA GLU A 29 1.29 13.92 -6.98
C GLU A 29 2.30 13.08 -6.20
N LEU A 30 1.83 12.13 -5.37
CA LEU A 30 2.72 11.24 -4.64
C LEU A 30 3.50 10.28 -5.55
N ARG A 31 2.97 10.02 -6.75
CA ARG A 31 3.65 9.16 -7.73
C ARG A 31 4.97 9.78 -8.22
N SER A 32 5.01 11.11 -8.27
CA SER A 32 6.19 11.87 -8.68
C SER A 32 7.11 12.24 -7.52
N SER A 33 6.73 11.90 -6.30
CA SER A 33 7.52 12.20 -5.12
C SER A 33 8.84 11.42 -5.12
N ARG A 34 9.91 12.05 -4.66
CA ARG A 34 11.20 11.42 -4.48
C ARG A 34 11.30 10.61 -3.19
N ASP A 35 10.33 10.78 -2.30
CA ASP A 35 10.30 10.05 -1.03
C ASP A 35 9.82 8.62 -1.28
N PRO A 36 10.64 7.58 -0.99
CA PRO A 36 10.23 6.19 -1.14
C PRO A 36 8.98 5.84 -0.32
N LEU A 37 8.74 6.51 0.79
CA LEU A 37 7.54 6.26 1.62
C LEU A 37 6.27 6.69 0.90
N ASP A 38 6.31 7.77 0.11
CA ASP A 38 5.16 8.20 -0.68
C ASP A 38 4.82 7.17 -1.75
N GLN A 39 5.83 6.62 -2.43
CA GLN A 39 5.64 5.56 -3.42
C GLN A 39 5.05 4.30 -2.76
N LYS A 40 5.57 3.92 -1.61
CA LYS A 40 5.08 2.77 -0.85
C LYS A 40 3.63 2.99 -0.40
N ALA A 41 3.29 4.19 0.03
CA ALA A 41 1.92 4.54 0.43
C ALA A 41 0.93 4.34 -0.73
N LEU A 42 1.29 4.75 -1.95
CA LEU A 42 0.45 4.51 -3.12
C LEU A 42 0.27 3.02 -3.41
N ILE A 43 1.33 2.24 -3.28
CA ILE A 43 1.26 0.79 -3.51
C ILE A 43 0.34 0.13 -2.48
N VAL A 44 0.48 0.46 -1.22
CA VAL A 44 -0.36 -0.07 -0.14
C VAL A 44 -1.81 0.36 -0.33
N TYR A 45 -2.04 1.63 -0.64
CA TYR A 45 -3.37 2.17 -0.88
C TYR A 45 -4.06 1.42 -2.03
N GLN A 46 -3.38 1.25 -3.16
CA GLN A 46 -3.99 0.59 -4.32
C GLN A 46 -4.33 -0.88 -4.01
N ALA A 47 -3.45 -1.59 -3.33
CA ALA A 47 -3.69 -2.99 -3.01
C ALA A 47 -4.89 -3.15 -2.06
N GLU A 48 -4.97 -2.31 -1.03
CA GLU A 48 -6.04 -2.36 -0.05
C GLU A 48 -7.39 -1.91 -0.63
N GLN A 49 -7.40 -0.80 -1.37
CA GLN A 49 -8.64 -0.29 -1.98
C GLN A 49 -9.19 -1.26 -3.01
N ARG A 50 -8.33 -1.89 -3.80
CA ARG A 50 -8.74 -2.88 -4.78
C ARG A 50 -9.34 -4.11 -4.09
N ARG A 51 -8.74 -4.57 -3.00
CA ARG A 51 -9.26 -5.69 -2.21
C ARG A 51 -10.64 -5.37 -1.64
N LEU A 52 -10.80 -4.18 -1.04
CA LEU A 52 -12.07 -3.76 -0.46
C LEU A 52 -13.14 -3.58 -1.54
N TRP A 53 -12.76 -3.08 -2.71
CA TRP A 53 -13.68 -2.91 -3.83
C TRP A 53 -14.22 -4.26 -4.32
N HIS A 54 -13.37 -5.28 -4.44
CA HIS A 54 -13.80 -6.63 -4.81
C HIS A 54 -14.77 -7.20 -3.77
N LEU A 55 -14.55 -6.97 -2.50
CA LEU A 55 -15.45 -7.39 -1.43
C LEU A 55 -16.79 -6.63 -1.51
N ALA A 56 -16.75 -5.34 -1.80
CA ALA A 56 -17.93 -4.50 -1.91
C ALA A 56 -18.85 -4.93 -3.07
N ILE A 57 -18.28 -5.39 -4.17
CA ILE A 57 -19.07 -5.89 -5.33
C ILE A 57 -20.00 -7.02 -4.91
N SER A 58 -19.55 -7.89 -4.00
CA SER A 58 -20.32 -9.03 -3.52
C SER A 58 -21.25 -8.68 -2.36
N SER A 59 -21.21 -7.45 -1.85
CA SER A 59 -22.02 -7.02 -0.73
C SER A 59 -23.37 -6.47 -1.20
N PRO A 60 -24.41 -6.44 -0.32
CA PRO A 60 -25.70 -5.81 -0.64
C PRO A 60 -25.60 -4.32 -0.99
N GLN A 61 -24.56 -3.65 -0.51
CA GLN A 61 -24.35 -2.21 -0.78
C GLN A 61 -23.72 -1.96 -2.15
N GLY A 62 -23.15 -3.00 -2.79
CA GLY A 62 -22.57 -2.91 -4.10
C GLY A 62 -21.22 -2.19 -4.18
N ALA A 63 -20.70 -2.04 -5.38
CA ALA A 63 -19.42 -1.41 -5.62
C ALA A 63 -19.48 0.11 -5.45
N TYR A 64 -18.41 0.68 -4.93
CA TYR A 64 -18.23 2.14 -4.84
C TYR A 64 -17.31 2.62 -5.96
N ASN A 65 -17.17 3.95 -6.10
CA ASN A 65 -16.31 4.53 -7.13
C ASN A 65 -14.83 4.43 -6.73
N LEU A 66 -14.19 3.33 -7.12
CA LEU A 66 -12.78 3.07 -6.85
C LEU A 66 -11.87 4.09 -7.55
N ALA A 67 -12.27 4.59 -8.73
CA ALA A 67 -11.45 5.49 -9.52
C ALA A 67 -11.16 6.82 -8.81
N ARG A 68 -12.10 7.25 -7.95
CA ARG A 68 -11.90 8.46 -7.16
C ARG A 68 -10.94 8.17 -6.00
N ILE A 69 -9.78 8.80 -6.03
CA ILE A 69 -8.79 8.63 -4.96
C ILE A 69 -9.33 9.27 -3.68
N ASN A 70 -9.41 8.47 -2.61
CA ASN A 70 -9.80 8.99 -1.30
C ASN A 70 -8.56 9.53 -0.60
N GLU A 71 -8.38 10.84 -0.67
CA GLU A 71 -7.19 11.52 -0.14
C GLU A 71 -7.03 11.35 1.37
N GLU A 72 -8.13 11.25 2.10
CA GLU A 72 -8.08 11.04 3.56
C GLU A 72 -7.56 9.64 3.90
N ILE A 73 -8.04 8.62 3.20
CA ILE A 73 -7.54 7.25 3.38
C ILE A 73 -6.09 7.15 2.94
N LEU A 74 -5.71 7.81 1.84
CA LEU A 74 -4.33 7.84 1.36
C LEU A 74 -3.42 8.51 2.39
N ARG A 75 -3.86 9.62 2.98
CA ARG A 75 -3.12 10.31 4.04
C ARG A 75 -2.88 9.40 5.25
N LYS A 76 -3.92 8.69 5.69
CA LYS A 76 -3.80 7.72 6.79
C LYS A 76 -2.88 6.56 6.45
N THR A 77 -2.93 6.10 5.22
CA THR A 77 -2.06 5.04 4.72
C THR A 77 -0.60 5.50 4.74
N ARG A 78 -0.34 6.73 4.31
CA ARG A 78 1.00 7.32 4.34
C ARG A 78 1.54 7.42 5.76
N GLU A 79 0.73 7.87 6.71
CA GLU A 79 1.11 7.92 8.12
C GLU A 79 1.43 6.53 8.67
N LYS A 80 0.60 5.54 8.36
CA LYS A 80 0.80 4.17 8.80
C LYS A 80 2.11 3.59 8.25
N VAL A 81 2.39 3.80 6.98
CA VAL A 81 3.62 3.34 6.34
C VAL A 81 4.83 3.99 7.01
N TYR A 82 4.77 5.29 7.28
CA TYR A 82 5.84 6.03 7.94
C TYR A 82 6.14 5.44 9.33
N TRP A 83 5.11 5.22 10.15
CA TRP A 83 5.27 4.70 11.50
C TRP A 83 5.71 3.23 11.51
N ASP A 84 5.23 2.42 10.58
CA ASP A 84 5.66 1.02 10.44
C ASP A 84 7.15 0.94 10.08
N GLU A 85 7.62 1.76 9.15
CA GLU A 85 9.03 1.85 8.79
C GLU A 85 9.88 2.28 9.99
N ARG A 86 9.42 3.27 10.74
CA ARG A 86 10.15 3.77 11.90
C ARG A 86 10.24 2.71 13.00
N ARG A 87 9.16 1.96 13.24
CA ARG A 87 9.17 0.85 14.20
C ARG A 87 10.16 -0.25 13.79
N MET A 88 10.18 -0.60 12.53
CA MET A 88 11.10 -1.61 12.03
C MET A 88 12.55 -1.18 12.20
N LYS A 89 12.88 0.07 11.91
CA LYS A 89 14.22 0.61 12.12
C LYS A 89 14.63 0.60 13.59
N ASN A 90 13.73 0.99 14.47
CA ASN A 90 13.98 0.96 15.92
C ASN A 90 14.18 -0.46 16.42
N TYR A 91 13.37 -1.40 15.96
CA TYR A 91 13.48 -2.80 16.30
C TYR A 91 14.83 -3.37 15.86
N ASP A 92 15.24 -3.12 14.63
CA ASP A 92 16.54 -3.55 14.11
C ASP A 92 17.68 -2.97 14.92
N ARG A 93 17.60 -1.70 15.28
CA ARG A 93 18.62 -1.05 16.12
C ARG A 93 18.71 -1.70 17.50
N ASP A 94 17.58 -1.98 18.14
CA ASP A 94 17.51 -2.61 19.44
C ASP A 94 18.10 -4.03 19.41
N LEU A 95 17.82 -4.78 18.35
CA LEU A 95 18.40 -6.10 18.12
C LEU A 95 19.92 -6.02 17.99
N ARG A 96 20.44 -5.05 17.25
CA ARG A 96 21.89 -4.87 17.08
C ARG A 96 22.56 -4.54 18.40
N VAL A 97 21.98 -3.65 19.20
CA VAL A 97 22.50 -3.29 20.52
C VAL A 97 22.51 -4.51 21.44
N SER A 98 21.41 -5.27 21.48
CA SER A 98 21.32 -6.49 22.29
C SER A 98 22.36 -7.53 21.87
N PHE A 99 22.59 -7.71 20.57
CA PHE A 99 23.57 -8.63 20.03
C PHE A 99 25.00 -8.21 20.43
N LEU A 100 25.31 -6.91 20.33
CA LEU A 100 26.61 -6.38 20.73
C LEU A 100 26.87 -6.56 22.22
N LEU A 101 25.86 -6.38 23.06
CA LEU A 101 25.97 -6.58 24.51
C LEU A 101 26.25 -8.06 24.83
N ILE A 102 25.63 -8.99 24.15
CA ILE A 102 25.86 -10.43 24.31
C ILE A 102 27.30 -10.77 23.92
N LEU A 103 27.79 -10.24 22.79
CA LEU A 103 29.16 -10.47 22.34
C LEU A 103 30.18 -9.90 23.33
N SER A 104 29.94 -8.68 23.88
CA SER A 104 30.79 -8.08 24.90
C SER A 104 30.85 -8.92 26.16
N SER A 105 29.73 -9.47 26.58
CA SER A 105 29.61 -10.34 27.73
C SER A 105 30.46 -11.61 27.59
N GLN A 106 30.47 -12.19 26.38
CA GLN A 106 31.27 -13.38 26.07
C GLN A 106 32.77 -13.09 26.06
N ASN A 107 33.15 -11.89 25.65
CA ASN A 107 34.55 -11.49 25.58
C ASN A 107 35.16 -11.15 26.94
N LEU A 108 34.34 -11.00 27.98
CA LEU A 108 34.82 -10.70 29.34
C LEU A 108 35.32 -11.94 30.11
N ASN A 109 35.15 -13.10 29.53
CA ASN A 109 35.66 -14.33 30.14
C ASN A 109 37.05 -14.64 29.65
#